data_eb5df133e65b753020e6c868c56c40fd
#
_entry.id   eb5df133e65b753020e6c868c56c40fd
#
_cell.length_a   1.000
_cell.length_b   1.000
_cell.length_c   1.000
_cell.angle_alpha   90.00
_cell.angle_beta   90.00
_cell.angle_gamma   90.00
#
_symmetry.space_group_name_H-M   'P 1'
#
loop_
_entity.id
_entity.type
_entity.pdbx_description
1 polymer ?
#
loop_
_entity_poly.entity_id
_entity_poly.type
_entity_poly.pdbx_seq_one_letter_code
_entity_poly.pdbx_strand_id
1 'polypeptide(L)'
;MSAEGQEHLWDREVEGHRTYEDVRIFTDEQLKNYTEEELKTFKIKHDTPMADELEKGPWPSVISDVKREALHRKKLGQENLQGPMECCEDLLGQLELSYVDMETHWKHGGIIGVFGYGGGVIGRYSDAQEKFPGVWAFHTLRINQPSSKFYTTDYLRGMCDVCEYRGSGIMNMHGSTGDTVFLGAVTEQLEPIFYDLTHDLGVDLGGSGSNLRTPSCCIGKARCEFAMIDTQDMCYEMTMHYQDELHRPAFPYKFKFKFDGCPNCCVASIARADMSYIGTVSYTHLTLPTKA
;
A
#
# COMPACT_ATOMS: atom_id res chain seq x y z
N MET A 1 12.79 28.27 -16.28
CA MET A 1 11.67 29.00 -16.92
C MET A 1 10.43 28.46 -16.26
N SER A 2 9.80 29.23 -15.37
CA SER A 2 8.53 28.88 -14.72
C SER A 2 7.45 28.84 -15.78
N ALA A 3 6.74 27.73 -15.86
CA ALA A 3 5.57 27.58 -16.71
C ALA A 3 4.37 28.29 -16.05
N GLU A 4 4.45 29.64 -16.02
CA GLU A 4 3.27 30.47 -15.76
C GLU A 4 2.37 30.41 -17.00
N GLY A 5 1.22 29.78 -16.86
CA GLY A 5 0.16 29.84 -17.88
C GLY A 5 -0.23 28.52 -18.55
N GLN A 6 0.28 27.38 -18.11
CA GLN A 6 -0.35 26.09 -18.44
C GLN A 6 -1.32 25.74 -17.31
N GLU A 7 -2.61 25.87 -17.61
CA GLU A 7 -3.64 25.19 -16.84
C GLU A 7 -3.27 23.72 -16.79
N HIS A 8 -2.79 23.27 -15.63
CA HIS A 8 -2.41 21.89 -15.47
C HIS A 8 -3.63 21.01 -15.76
N LEU A 9 -3.42 19.86 -16.37
CA LEU A 9 -4.49 18.88 -16.66
C LEU A 9 -5.31 18.51 -15.40
N TRP A 10 -4.76 18.78 -14.24
CA TRP A 10 -5.31 18.58 -12.90
C TRP A 10 -6.23 19.70 -12.40
N ASP A 11 -6.23 20.88 -13.00
CA ASP A 11 -7.16 21.98 -12.64
C ASP A 11 -8.54 21.79 -13.29
N ARG A 12 -8.75 20.69 -14.00
CA ARG A 12 -10.06 20.33 -14.53
C ARG A 12 -10.89 19.71 -13.43
N GLU A 13 -12.00 20.34 -13.10
CA GLU A 13 -13.07 19.69 -12.34
C GLU A 13 -13.49 18.40 -13.06
N VAL A 14 -13.03 17.26 -12.51
CA VAL A 14 -13.55 15.96 -12.92
C VAL A 14 -14.82 15.76 -12.13
N GLU A 15 -15.93 15.56 -12.83
CA GLU A 15 -17.24 15.34 -12.22
C GLU A 15 -17.16 14.21 -11.19
N GLY A 16 -17.48 14.50 -9.94
CA GLY A 16 -17.32 13.56 -8.81
C GLY A 16 -15.93 13.53 -8.16
N HIS A 17 -14.99 14.36 -8.61
CA HIS A 17 -13.71 14.52 -7.94
C HIS A 17 -13.90 15.30 -6.63
N ARG A 18 -13.20 14.86 -5.58
CA ARG A 18 -13.14 15.56 -4.30
C ARG A 18 -11.70 15.89 -3.96
N THR A 19 -11.49 17.03 -3.35
CA THR A 19 -10.18 17.42 -2.83
C THR A 19 -9.79 16.56 -1.63
N TYR A 20 -8.51 16.58 -1.28
CA TYR A 20 -8.01 15.91 -0.07
C TYR A 20 -8.72 16.39 1.20
N GLU A 21 -9.10 17.67 1.26
CA GLU A 21 -9.87 18.22 2.37
C GLU A 21 -11.29 17.64 2.41
N ASP A 22 -11.88 17.37 1.25
CA ASP A 22 -13.17 16.70 1.14
C ASP A 22 -13.11 15.21 1.47
N VAL A 23 -11.92 14.59 1.36
CA VAL A 23 -11.69 13.20 1.76
C VAL A 23 -11.68 13.05 3.28
N ARG A 24 -11.32 14.08 4.01
CA ARG A 24 -11.47 14.14 5.48
C ARG A 24 -12.92 14.35 5.90
N ILE A 25 -13.77 13.47 5.42
CA ILE A 25 -15.21 13.52 5.76
C ILE A 25 -15.52 13.04 7.19
N PHE A 26 -14.56 12.38 7.83
CA PHE A 26 -14.73 11.88 9.18
C PHE A 26 -14.36 12.95 10.19
N THR A 27 -15.31 13.34 11.03
CA THR A 27 -15.04 14.17 12.18
C THR A 27 -14.29 13.36 13.24
N ASP A 28 -13.55 14.03 14.14
CA ASP A 28 -12.89 13.39 15.27
C ASP A 28 -13.88 12.58 16.13
N GLU A 29 -15.17 12.90 16.07
CA GLU A 29 -16.22 12.13 16.74
C GLU A 29 -16.53 10.82 16.03
N GLN A 30 -16.49 10.80 14.72
CA GLN A 30 -16.71 9.60 13.91
C GLN A 30 -15.51 8.64 13.96
N LEU A 31 -14.30 9.19 14.15
CA LEU A 31 -13.06 8.42 14.32
C LEU A 31 -12.82 7.92 15.74
N LYS A 32 -13.69 8.28 16.72
CA LYS A 32 -13.55 7.78 18.09
C LYS A 32 -13.66 6.27 18.17
N ASN A 33 -12.74 5.70 18.93
CA ASN A 33 -12.75 4.28 19.26
C ASN A 33 -14.13 3.86 19.79
N TYR A 34 -14.59 2.70 19.31
CA TYR A 34 -15.83 2.10 19.76
C TYR A 34 -15.72 1.67 21.21
N THR A 35 -16.82 1.83 21.95
CA THR A 35 -16.95 1.17 23.22
C THR A 35 -17.13 -0.34 23.02
N GLU A 36 -16.73 -1.15 24.00
CA GLU A 36 -16.95 -2.60 23.93
C GLU A 36 -18.43 -2.97 23.74
N GLU A 37 -19.32 -2.14 24.25
CA GLU A 37 -20.75 -2.34 24.15
C GLU A 37 -21.27 -2.09 22.74
N GLU A 38 -20.78 -1.07 22.06
CA GLU A 38 -21.06 -0.81 20.66
C GLU A 38 -20.54 -1.95 19.76
N LEU A 39 -19.32 -2.42 19.97
CA LEU A 39 -18.76 -3.55 19.23
C LEU A 39 -19.58 -4.83 19.39
N LYS A 40 -20.15 -5.08 20.56
CA LYS A 40 -21.01 -6.25 20.81
C LYS A 40 -22.39 -6.15 20.14
N THR A 41 -22.89 -4.94 19.92
CA THR A 41 -24.21 -4.72 19.29
C THR A 41 -24.15 -4.75 17.77
N PHE A 42 -22.98 -4.50 17.16
CA PHE A 42 -22.82 -4.56 15.72
C PHE A 42 -22.68 -6.00 15.24
N LYS A 43 -23.54 -6.37 14.30
CA LYS A 43 -23.44 -7.65 13.60
C LYS A 43 -23.03 -7.40 12.15
N ILE A 44 -22.03 -8.10 11.71
CA ILE A 44 -21.67 -8.25 10.32
C ILE A 44 -22.44 -9.44 9.71
N LYS A 45 -22.54 -9.47 8.38
CA LYS A 45 -23.34 -10.51 7.70
C LYS A 45 -22.74 -11.91 7.73
N HIS A 46 -21.47 -12.02 8.08
CA HIS A 46 -20.76 -13.31 8.15
C HIS A 46 -20.41 -13.64 9.60
N ASP A 47 -20.42 -14.95 9.91
CA ASP A 47 -19.84 -15.43 11.17
C ASP A 47 -18.32 -15.28 11.12
N THR A 48 -17.75 -14.84 12.25
CA THR A 48 -16.32 -14.51 12.35
C THR A 48 -15.68 -15.10 13.62
N PRO A 49 -15.78 -16.44 13.82
CA PRO A 49 -15.29 -17.07 15.06
C PRO A 49 -13.78 -16.93 15.22
N MET A 50 -13.02 -16.93 14.13
CA MET A 50 -11.56 -16.76 14.18
C MET A 50 -11.17 -15.31 14.53
N ALA A 51 -11.86 -14.32 13.96
CA ALA A 51 -11.64 -12.92 14.31
C ALA A 51 -11.96 -12.70 15.80
N ASP A 52 -13.06 -13.26 16.29
CA ASP A 52 -13.47 -13.18 17.71
C ASP A 52 -12.44 -13.83 18.65
N GLU A 53 -11.83 -14.92 18.23
CA GLU A 53 -10.77 -15.59 18.97
C GLU A 53 -9.47 -14.79 19.00
N LEU A 54 -9.06 -14.26 17.83
CA LEU A 54 -7.82 -13.50 17.68
C LEU A 54 -7.87 -12.13 18.40
N GLU A 55 -9.06 -11.54 18.48
CA GLU A 55 -9.24 -10.28 19.22
C GLU A 55 -9.01 -10.42 20.73
N LYS A 56 -9.11 -11.62 21.28
CA LYS A 56 -8.81 -11.89 22.70
C LYS A 56 -7.32 -11.87 23.00
N GLY A 57 -6.48 -11.99 21.98
CA GLY A 57 -5.02 -11.98 22.13
C GLY A 57 -4.43 -10.57 22.22
N PRO A 58 -3.21 -10.45 22.74
CA PRO A 58 -2.50 -9.16 22.84
C PRO A 58 -2.08 -8.59 21.47
N TRP A 59 -2.02 -9.41 20.44
CA TRP A 59 -1.59 -9.06 19.11
C TRP A 59 -2.69 -9.38 18.08
N PRO A 60 -3.47 -8.37 17.66
CA PRO A 60 -4.50 -8.58 16.64
C PRO A 60 -3.86 -9.05 15.34
N SER A 61 -4.56 -9.92 14.63
CA SER A 61 -4.21 -10.34 13.27
C SER A 61 -4.87 -9.44 12.23
N VAL A 62 -4.50 -9.61 10.96
CA VAL A 62 -5.19 -8.94 9.85
C VAL A 62 -6.70 -9.25 9.83
N ILE A 63 -7.12 -10.44 10.28
CA ILE A 63 -8.55 -10.80 10.36
C ILE A 63 -9.28 -9.92 11.37
N SER A 64 -8.71 -9.74 12.57
CA SER A 64 -9.34 -8.87 13.58
C SER A 64 -9.31 -7.40 13.17
N ASP A 65 -8.29 -6.95 12.45
CA ASP A 65 -8.24 -5.59 11.91
C ASP A 65 -9.31 -5.37 10.84
N VAL A 66 -9.49 -6.33 9.91
CA VAL A 66 -10.56 -6.28 8.90
C VAL A 66 -11.94 -6.30 9.56
N LYS A 67 -12.11 -7.07 10.63
CA LYS A 67 -13.37 -7.06 11.41
C LYS A 67 -13.68 -5.69 11.99
N ARG A 68 -12.69 -5.05 12.61
CA ARG A 68 -12.85 -3.69 13.16
C ARG A 68 -13.22 -2.70 12.07
N GLU A 69 -12.55 -2.78 10.92
CA GLU A 69 -12.85 -1.92 9.79
C GLU A 69 -14.27 -2.17 9.24
N ALA A 70 -14.70 -3.42 9.11
CA ALA A 70 -16.07 -3.74 8.69
C ALA A 70 -17.12 -3.17 9.64
N LEU A 71 -16.88 -3.25 10.96
CA LEU A 71 -17.75 -2.66 11.96
C LEU A 71 -17.74 -1.12 11.89
N HIS A 72 -16.56 -0.53 11.69
CA HIS A 72 -16.40 0.91 11.53
C HIS A 72 -17.23 1.44 10.35
N ARG A 73 -17.10 0.83 9.19
CA ARG A 73 -17.85 1.20 7.99
C ARG A 73 -19.35 1.03 8.16
N LYS A 74 -19.76 -0.02 8.85
CA LYS A 74 -21.17 -0.25 9.15
C LYS A 74 -21.74 0.85 10.05
N LYS A 75 -20.97 1.35 11.02
CA LYS A 75 -21.38 2.45 11.89
C LYS A 75 -21.46 3.78 11.14
N LEU A 76 -20.53 4.05 10.23
CA LEU A 76 -20.52 5.28 9.43
C LEU A 76 -21.69 5.36 8.43
N GLY A 77 -22.26 4.22 8.07
CA GLY A 77 -23.31 4.13 7.06
C GLY A 77 -22.79 4.29 5.64
N GLN A 78 -23.58 3.86 4.67
CA GLN A 78 -23.21 3.91 3.25
C GLN A 78 -23.11 5.33 2.67
N GLU A 79 -23.80 6.27 3.27
CA GLU A 79 -23.89 7.67 2.80
C GLU A 79 -22.53 8.39 2.79
N ASN A 80 -21.61 7.93 3.62
CA ASN A 80 -20.30 8.56 3.81
C ASN A 80 -19.16 7.76 3.12
N LEU A 81 -19.47 6.69 2.42
CA LEU A 81 -18.47 5.79 1.83
C LEU A 81 -18.68 5.69 0.32
N GLN A 82 -17.62 5.98 -0.43
CA GLN A 82 -17.61 5.79 -1.88
C GLN A 82 -17.21 4.35 -2.27
N GLY A 83 -16.51 3.66 -1.39
CA GLY A 83 -16.28 2.23 -1.55
C GLY A 83 -17.48 1.43 -1.01
N PRO A 84 -17.85 0.30 -1.60
CA PRO A 84 -18.91 -0.53 -1.08
C PRO A 84 -18.58 -1.03 0.32
N MET A 85 -19.40 -0.70 1.32
CA MET A 85 -19.24 -1.21 2.69
C MET A 85 -19.19 -2.73 2.73
N GLU A 86 -19.94 -3.37 1.83
CA GLU A 86 -19.99 -4.82 1.67
C GLU A 86 -18.63 -5.45 1.36
N CYS A 87 -17.70 -4.70 0.73
CA CYS A 87 -16.36 -5.20 0.47
C CYS A 87 -15.63 -5.64 1.73
N CYS A 88 -15.72 -4.88 2.82
CA CYS A 88 -15.01 -5.22 4.06
C CYS A 88 -15.65 -6.41 4.77
N GLU A 89 -16.99 -6.49 4.78
CA GLU A 89 -17.68 -7.64 5.35
C GLU A 89 -17.38 -8.92 4.55
N ASP A 90 -17.43 -8.82 3.21
CA ASP A 90 -17.13 -9.96 2.33
C ASP A 90 -15.66 -10.35 2.37
N LEU A 91 -14.74 -9.38 2.46
CA LEU A 91 -13.32 -9.66 2.66
C LEU A 91 -13.10 -10.43 3.96
N LEU A 92 -13.74 -10.01 5.05
CA LEU A 92 -13.66 -10.69 6.32
C LEU A 92 -14.21 -12.12 6.23
N GLY A 93 -15.40 -12.30 5.67
CA GLY A 93 -16.01 -13.63 5.49
C GLY A 93 -15.16 -14.54 4.63
N GLN A 94 -14.55 -14.02 3.55
CA GLN A 94 -13.63 -14.78 2.71
C GLN A 94 -12.35 -15.19 3.45
N LEU A 95 -11.78 -14.32 4.27
CA LEU A 95 -10.61 -14.63 5.08
C LEU A 95 -10.92 -15.72 6.12
N GLU A 96 -12.07 -15.62 6.79
CA GLU A 96 -12.55 -16.67 7.69
C GLU A 96 -12.64 -18.01 6.98
N LEU A 97 -13.30 -18.07 5.83
CA LEU A 97 -13.42 -19.28 5.02
C LEU A 97 -12.05 -19.84 4.64
N SER A 98 -11.12 -18.97 4.22
CA SER A 98 -9.77 -19.38 3.84
C SER A 98 -9.01 -20.05 4.98
N TYR A 99 -9.20 -19.60 6.22
CA TYR A 99 -8.60 -20.23 7.39
C TYR A 99 -9.27 -21.55 7.75
N VAL A 100 -10.59 -21.65 7.61
CA VAL A 100 -11.31 -22.90 7.84
C VAL A 100 -10.91 -23.98 6.85
N ASP A 101 -10.82 -23.60 5.58
CA ASP A 101 -10.51 -24.54 4.49
C ASP A 101 -9.00 -24.81 4.35
N MET A 102 -8.16 -24.01 5.07
CA MET A 102 -6.70 -24.01 4.93
C MET A 102 -6.25 -23.78 3.48
N GLU A 103 -7.07 -23.06 2.72
CA GLU A 103 -6.85 -22.67 1.33
C GLU A 103 -7.23 -21.21 1.13
N THR A 104 -6.40 -20.43 0.42
CA THR A 104 -6.75 -19.05 0.12
C THR A 104 -7.78 -18.96 -1.00
N HIS A 105 -8.91 -18.30 -0.72
CA HIS A 105 -9.96 -17.99 -1.68
C HIS A 105 -9.74 -16.64 -2.37
N TRP A 106 -8.73 -15.89 -1.98
CA TRP A 106 -8.34 -14.66 -2.63
C TRP A 106 -7.27 -14.93 -3.67
N LYS A 107 -7.65 -14.94 -4.93
CA LYS A 107 -6.79 -15.30 -6.06
C LYS A 107 -6.24 -14.06 -6.77
N HIS A 108 -5.18 -14.25 -7.55
CA HIS A 108 -4.63 -13.21 -8.42
C HIS A 108 -5.49 -13.05 -9.67
N GLY A 109 -5.89 -11.82 -9.97
CA GLY A 109 -6.77 -11.47 -11.09
C GLY A 109 -6.05 -11.02 -12.36
N GLY A 110 -4.74 -11.11 -12.42
CA GLY A 110 -3.97 -10.64 -13.58
C GLY A 110 -3.52 -9.18 -13.50
N ILE A 111 -3.16 -8.61 -14.63
CA ILE A 111 -2.67 -7.24 -14.73
C ILE A 111 -3.86 -6.30 -14.87
N ILE A 112 -3.95 -5.34 -13.95
CA ILE A 112 -4.90 -4.23 -14.00
C ILE A 112 -4.09 -2.96 -13.80
N GLY A 113 -4.50 -1.89 -14.45
CA GLY A 113 -3.86 -0.59 -14.35
C GLY A 113 -4.90 0.52 -14.21
N VAL A 114 -4.42 1.71 -13.94
CA VAL A 114 -5.14 2.97 -14.13
C VAL A 114 -4.70 3.56 -15.47
N PHE A 115 -5.41 4.56 -15.96
CA PHE A 115 -5.12 5.16 -17.27
C PHE A 115 -3.65 5.60 -17.38
N GLY A 116 -2.96 5.07 -18.37
CA GLY A 116 -1.53 5.33 -18.61
C GLY A 116 -0.56 4.43 -17.82
N TYR A 117 -1.03 3.60 -16.91
CA TYR A 117 -0.21 2.75 -16.04
C TYR A 117 -0.54 1.27 -16.23
N GLY A 118 0.42 0.50 -16.65
CA GLY A 118 0.34 -0.97 -16.72
C GLY A 118 0.87 -1.67 -15.47
N GLY A 119 1.16 -0.93 -14.40
CA GLY A 119 1.67 -1.43 -13.14
C GLY A 119 1.13 -0.64 -11.96
N GLY A 120 1.43 -1.11 -10.73
CA GLY A 120 0.98 -0.47 -9.49
C GLY A 120 -0.34 -1.01 -8.95
N VAL A 121 -1.18 -1.58 -9.77
CA VAL A 121 -2.43 -2.24 -9.36
C VAL A 121 -2.31 -3.74 -9.61
N ILE A 122 -2.68 -4.53 -8.61
CA ILE A 122 -2.71 -6.00 -8.69
C ILE A 122 -4.17 -6.42 -8.68
N GLY A 123 -4.61 -7.03 -9.78
CA GLY A 123 -5.94 -7.62 -9.85
C GLY A 123 -6.11 -8.74 -8.83
N ARG A 124 -7.23 -8.70 -8.12
CA ARG A 124 -7.64 -9.70 -7.14
C ARG A 124 -9.09 -10.07 -7.36
N TYR A 125 -9.43 -11.29 -7.02
CA TYR A 125 -10.81 -11.74 -7.03
C TYR A 125 -11.01 -12.88 -6.01
N SER A 126 -12.25 -13.05 -5.58
CA SER A 126 -12.66 -14.23 -4.82
C SER A 126 -13.03 -15.38 -5.76
N ASP A 127 -12.58 -16.58 -5.47
CA ASP A 127 -13.07 -17.79 -6.16
C ASP A 127 -14.41 -18.30 -5.57
N ALA A 128 -14.84 -17.73 -4.44
CA ALA A 128 -16.13 -17.97 -3.81
C ALA A 128 -17.08 -16.76 -4.01
N GLN A 129 -17.20 -16.27 -5.23
CA GLN A 129 -17.90 -15.02 -5.58
C GLN A 129 -19.38 -15.03 -5.19
N GLU A 130 -20.05 -16.19 -5.26
CA GLU A 130 -21.45 -16.31 -4.87
C GLU A 130 -21.67 -16.03 -3.37
N LYS A 131 -20.69 -16.37 -2.54
CA LYS A 131 -20.72 -16.11 -1.10
C LYS A 131 -20.27 -14.70 -0.74
N PHE A 132 -19.32 -14.17 -1.49
CA PHE A 132 -18.66 -12.90 -1.22
C PHE A 132 -18.64 -11.99 -2.45
N PRO A 133 -19.79 -11.50 -2.89
CA PRO A 133 -19.90 -10.69 -4.11
C PRO A 133 -19.14 -9.36 -4.02
N GLY A 134 -18.98 -8.77 -2.83
CA GLY A 134 -18.26 -7.51 -2.65
C GLY A 134 -16.75 -7.58 -2.89
N VAL A 135 -16.17 -8.78 -2.99
CA VAL A 135 -14.74 -8.99 -3.26
C VAL A 135 -14.48 -9.76 -4.55
N TRP A 136 -15.44 -9.83 -5.44
CA TRP A 136 -15.26 -10.52 -6.71
C TRP A 136 -14.19 -9.83 -7.58
N ALA A 137 -14.07 -8.51 -7.50
CA ALA A 137 -13.06 -7.69 -8.20
C ALA A 137 -12.49 -6.65 -7.21
N PHE A 138 -11.63 -7.10 -6.30
CA PHE A 138 -11.10 -6.32 -5.20
C PHE A 138 -9.59 -6.21 -5.33
N HIS A 139 -9.13 -5.07 -5.83
CA HIS A 139 -7.75 -4.88 -6.26
C HIS A 139 -6.85 -4.35 -5.15
N THR A 140 -5.57 -4.66 -5.26
CA THR A 140 -4.53 -4.15 -4.37
C THR A 140 -3.71 -3.08 -5.09
N LEU A 141 -3.54 -1.91 -4.48
CA LEU A 141 -2.73 -0.83 -5.02
C LEU A 141 -1.40 -0.74 -4.27
N ARG A 142 -0.33 -0.54 -5.02
CA ARG A 142 1.00 -0.22 -4.49
C ARG A 142 1.26 1.26 -4.69
N ILE A 143 1.62 1.94 -3.61
CA ILE A 143 1.88 3.37 -3.62
C ILE A 143 3.33 3.59 -3.30
N ASN A 144 4.00 4.35 -4.17
CA ASN A 144 5.42 4.59 -4.10
C ASN A 144 5.74 5.80 -3.23
N GLN A 145 6.70 5.64 -2.35
CA GLN A 145 7.42 6.74 -1.72
C GLN A 145 8.84 6.74 -2.29
N PRO A 146 9.23 7.74 -3.10
CA PRO A 146 10.48 7.70 -3.87
C PRO A 146 11.74 7.47 -3.06
N SER A 147 11.83 8.06 -1.86
CA SER A 147 12.94 7.82 -0.93
C SER A 147 12.79 6.56 -0.08
N SER A 148 11.79 5.72 -0.37
CA SER A 148 11.48 4.48 0.35
C SER A 148 11.07 4.72 1.82
N LYS A 149 10.15 4.00 2.37
CA LYS A 149 9.78 3.74 3.79
C LYS A 149 9.75 4.89 4.80
N PHE A 150 10.14 6.10 4.46
CA PHE A 150 10.23 7.22 5.40
C PHE A 150 9.12 8.22 5.12
N TYR A 151 8.18 8.34 6.05
CA TYR A 151 6.95 9.09 5.90
C TYR A 151 6.79 10.10 7.03
N THR A 152 6.21 11.25 6.73
CA THR A 152 5.69 12.15 7.76
C THR A 152 4.37 11.63 8.30
N THR A 153 4.02 12.05 9.51
CA THR A 153 2.72 11.66 10.11
C THR A 153 1.54 12.22 9.35
N ASP A 154 1.69 13.40 8.76
CA ASP A 154 0.61 14.02 7.98
C ASP A 154 0.37 13.28 6.67
N TYR A 155 1.47 12.90 5.99
CA TYR A 155 1.38 12.03 4.82
C TYR A 155 0.65 10.70 5.15
N LEU A 156 1.04 10.05 6.26
CA LEU A 156 0.41 8.79 6.65
C LEU A 156 -1.08 8.96 6.97
N ARG A 157 -1.47 10.07 7.62
CA ARG A 157 -2.90 10.36 7.85
C ARG A 157 -3.64 10.53 6.53
N GLY A 158 -3.07 11.29 5.59
CA GLY A 158 -3.67 11.46 4.28
C GLY A 158 -3.85 10.15 3.53
N MET A 159 -2.85 9.27 3.60
CA MET A 159 -2.96 7.93 3.03
C MET A 159 -4.08 7.10 3.70
N CYS A 160 -4.24 7.20 5.02
CA CYS A 160 -5.34 6.58 5.74
C CYS A 160 -6.69 7.11 5.25
N ASP A 161 -6.83 8.44 5.17
CA ASP A 161 -8.07 9.09 4.74
C ASP A 161 -8.49 8.63 3.34
N VAL A 162 -7.57 8.60 2.38
CA VAL A 162 -7.84 8.09 1.02
C VAL A 162 -8.23 6.61 1.06
N CYS A 163 -7.49 5.79 1.82
CA CYS A 163 -7.76 4.36 1.92
C CYS A 163 -9.11 4.06 2.57
N GLU A 164 -9.49 4.81 3.59
CA GLU A 164 -10.79 4.68 4.25
C GLU A 164 -11.94 5.16 3.35
N TYR A 165 -11.74 6.28 2.66
CA TYR A 165 -12.80 6.86 1.86
C TYR A 165 -13.10 6.07 0.60
N ARG A 166 -12.06 5.59 -0.10
CA ARG A 166 -12.20 4.97 -1.43
C ARG A 166 -11.90 3.49 -1.49
N GLY A 167 -11.19 2.97 -0.52
CA GLY A 167 -10.77 1.57 -0.49
C GLY A 167 -11.34 0.81 0.70
N SER A 168 -10.61 -0.20 1.15
CA SER A 168 -10.99 -1.05 2.28
C SER A 168 -10.72 -0.44 3.66
N GLY A 169 -9.95 0.65 3.76
CA GLY A 169 -9.43 1.16 5.02
C GLY A 169 -8.24 0.38 5.56
N ILE A 170 -7.83 -0.69 4.91
CA ILE A 170 -6.73 -1.55 5.35
C ILE A 170 -5.47 -1.26 4.55
N MET A 171 -4.41 -0.86 5.24
CA MET A 171 -3.09 -0.61 4.65
C MET A 171 -2.04 -1.59 5.17
N ASN A 172 -1.05 -1.83 4.33
CA ASN A 172 0.12 -2.62 4.67
C ASN A 172 1.40 -1.89 4.26
N MET A 173 2.37 -1.82 5.18
CA MET A 173 3.73 -1.37 4.88
C MET A 173 4.52 -2.54 4.30
N HIS A 174 4.72 -2.54 2.99
CA HIS A 174 5.35 -3.66 2.30
C HIS A 174 6.85 -3.69 2.55
N GLY A 175 7.30 -4.57 3.45
CA GLY A 175 8.66 -4.60 3.97
C GLY A 175 9.77 -4.89 2.96
N SER A 176 9.48 -5.57 1.85
CA SER A 176 10.49 -5.95 0.85
C SER A 176 10.66 -4.94 -0.28
N THR A 177 9.79 -3.96 -0.39
CA THR A 177 9.86 -2.83 -1.32
C THR A 177 9.60 -1.54 -0.57
N GLY A 178 9.70 -0.38 -1.24
CA GLY A 178 9.39 0.91 -0.63
C GLY A 178 7.90 1.25 -0.61
N ASP A 179 7.02 0.33 -1.02
CA ASP A 179 5.60 0.61 -1.19
C ASP A 179 4.83 0.65 0.13
N THR A 180 3.85 1.53 0.18
CA THR A 180 2.64 1.34 0.97
C THR A 180 1.60 0.63 0.10
N VAL A 181 0.83 -0.26 0.67
CA VAL A 181 -0.13 -1.06 -0.08
C VAL A 181 -1.52 -0.87 0.51
N PHE A 182 -2.45 -0.42 -0.33
CA PHE A 182 -3.88 -0.53 -0.02
C PHE A 182 -4.31 -1.95 -0.30
N LEU A 183 -4.86 -2.62 0.69
CA LEU A 183 -5.23 -4.03 0.55
C LEU A 183 -6.43 -4.25 -0.34
N GLY A 184 -7.15 -3.20 -0.69
CA GLY A 184 -8.18 -3.38 -1.68
C GLY A 184 -8.98 -2.13 -2.01
N ALA A 185 -9.41 -2.11 -3.27
CA ALA A 185 -10.36 -1.17 -3.81
C ALA A 185 -11.15 -1.85 -4.91
N VAL A 186 -12.39 -1.45 -5.10
CA VAL A 186 -13.18 -1.89 -6.24
C VAL A 186 -12.73 -1.18 -7.52
N THR A 187 -13.05 -1.76 -8.66
CA THR A 187 -12.57 -1.26 -9.96
C THR A 187 -12.94 0.21 -10.18
N GLU A 188 -14.13 0.61 -9.82
CA GLU A 188 -14.66 1.95 -10.01
C GLU A 188 -13.91 3.03 -9.21
N GLN A 189 -13.23 2.63 -8.14
CA GLN A 189 -12.46 3.53 -7.29
C GLN A 189 -10.98 3.64 -7.68
N LEU A 190 -10.49 2.86 -8.63
CA LEU A 190 -9.06 2.87 -8.99
C LEU A 190 -8.59 4.22 -9.53
N GLU A 191 -9.32 4.78 -10.50
CA GLU A 191 -8.99 6.09 -11.08
C GLU A 191 -9.17 7.24 -10.06
N PRO A 192 -10.27 7.30 -9.28
CA PRO A 192 -10.39 8.28 -8.22
C PRO A 192 -9.28 8.20 -7.16
N ILE A 193 -8.89 6.99 -6.73
CA ILE A 193 -7.75 6.82 -5.80
C ILE A 193 -6.46 7.34 -6.41
N PHE A 194 -6.19 6.99 -7.68
CA PHE A 194 -5.01 7.45 -8.38
C PHE A 194 -4.96 8.98 -8.48
N TYR A 195 -6.10 9.60 -8.72
CA TYR A 195 -6.21 11.05 -8.76
C TYR A 195 -5.88 11.67 -7.39
N ASP A 196 -6.52 11.23 -6.30
CA ASP A 196 -6.28 11.75 -4.96
C ASP A 196 -4.80 11.56 -4.54
N LEU A 197 -4.21 10.41 -4.86
CA LEU A 197 -2.80 10.15 -4.56
C LEU A 197 -1.86 11.11 -5.28
N THR A 198 -2.10 11.35 -6.58
CA THR A 198 -1.19 12.15 -7.40
C THR A 198 -1.39 13.64 -7.24
N HIS A 199 -2.61 14.11 -7.04
CA HIS A 199 -2.93 15.54 -6.96
C HIS A 199 -2.90 16.07 -5.54
N ASP A 200 -3.51 15.35 -4.61
CA ASP A 200 -3.67 15.84 -3.25
C ASP A 200 -2.49 15.46 -2.35
N LEU A 201 -1.94 14.27 -2.54
CA LEU A 201 -0.80 13.77 -1.75
C LEU A 201 0.55 13.88 -2.47
N GLY A 202 0.57 14.19 -3.77
CA GLY A 202 1.78 14.31 -4.55
C GLY A 202 2.61 13.03 -4.65
N VAL A 203 1.95 11.86 -4.62
CA VAL A 203 2.59 10.55 -4.69
C VAL A 203 2.07 9.73 -5.86
N ASP A 204 2.82 8.75 -6.26
CA ASP A 204 2.54 7.95 -7.44
C ASP A 204 2.42 6.46 -7.11
N LEU A 205 1.96 5.67 -8.07
CA LEU A 205 1.91 4.22 -7.92
C LEU A 205 3.31 3.61 -7.98
N GLY A 206 3.50 2.52 -7.26
CA GLY A 206 4.70 1.71 -7.31
C GLY A 206 4.68 0.67 -8.44
N GLY A 207 5.74 -0.11 -8.55
CA GLY A 207 5.87 -1.16 -9.56
C GLY A 207 5.18 -2.46 -9.17
N SER A 208 4.49 -3.08 -10.13
CA SER A 208 3.93 -4.42 -9.98
C SER A 208 4.09 -5.25 -11.26
N GLY A 209 3.98 -6.57 -11.16
CA GLY A 209 4.10 -7.42 -12.36
C GLY A 209 5.52 -7.46 -12.95
N SER A 210 5.63 -7.47 -14.28
CA SER A 210 6.88 -7.51 -15.05
C SER A 210 7.47 -6.11 -15.27
N ASN A 211 7.44 -5.28 -14.27
CA ASN A 211 7.96 -3.93 -14.25
C ASN A 211 9.23 -3.85 -13.39
N LEU A 212 9.90 -2.69 -13.46
CA LEU A 212 10.73 -2.27 -12.35
C LEU A 212 9.87 -2.26 -11.09
N ARG A 213 10.36 -2.89 -10.03
CA ARG A 213 9.70 -2.83 -8.72
C ARG A 213 10.20 -1.60 -7.99
N THR A 214 9.33 -1.02 -7.17
CA THR A 214 9.66 0.14 -6.37
C THR A 214 11.02 -0.04 -5.70
N PRO A 215 12.00 0.82 -5.96
CA PRO A 215 13.29 0.79 -5.30
C PRO A 215 13.14 0.94 -3.78
N SER A 216 14.06 0.38 -3.04
CA SER A 216 14.05 0.53 -1.59
C SER A 216 15.44 0.69 -1.02
N CYS A 217 15.56 1.47 0.04
CA CYS A 217 16.83 1.72 0.71
C CYS A 217 16.74 1.59 2.23
N CYS A 218 17.91 1.45 2.87
CA CYS A 218 18.03 1.63 4.31
C CYS A 218 18.04 3.13 4.66
N ILE A 219 18.03 3.46 5.97
CA ILE A 219 18.04 4.86 6.44
C ILE A 219 19.28 5.63 6.00
N GLY A 220 20.38 4.95 5.70
CA GLY A 220 21.62 5.55 5.20
C GLY A 220 22.20 6.65 6.07
N LYS A 221 22.89 7.58 5.44
CA LYS A 221 23.55 8.70 6.12
C LYS A 221 22.62 9.64 6.88
N ALA A 222 21.33 9.58 6.62
CA ALA A 222 20.37 10.40 7.33
C ALA A 222 20.39 10.15 8.84
N ARG A 223 20.64 8.91 9.29
CA ARG A 223 20.66 8.57 10.72
C ARG A 223 21.57 7.40 11.12
N CYS A 224 22.33 6.82 10.20
CA CYS A 224 23.14 5.64 10.48
C CYS A 224 24.63 5.97 10.43
N GLU A 225 25.32 5.75 11.53
CA GLU A 225 26.78 5.96 11.64
C GLU A 225 27.62 5.02 10.77
N PHE A 226 27.07 3.84 10.43
CA PHE A 226 27.75 2.85 9.59
C PHE A 226 27.58 3.10 8.10
N ALA A 227 26.73 4.02 7.70
CA ALA A 227 26.44 4.25 6.29
C ALA A 227 27.60 4.97 5.58
N MET A 228 28.07 4.39 4.49
CA MET A 228 29.15 4.96 3.65
C MET A 228 28.64 5.76 2.47
N ILE A 229 27.37 5.53 2.09
CA ILE A 229 26.72 6.20 0.96
C ILE A 229 25.38 6.78 1.41
N ASP A 230 24.90 7.78 0.69
CA ASP A 230 23.55 8.30 0.86
C ASP A 230 22.55 7.44 0.07
N THR A 231 21.92 6.52 0.79
CA THR A 231 21.02 5.55 0.18
C THR A 231 19.66 6.13 -0.16
N GLN A 232 19.22 7.15 0.56
CA GLN A 232 17.92 7.79 0.31
C GLN A 232 17.95 8.64 -0.96
N ASP A 233 19.01 9.41 -1.12
CA ASP A 233 19.23 10.21 -2.32
C ASP A 233 19.33 9.33 -3.55
N MET A 234 20.18 8.29 -3.52
CA MET A 234 20.29 7.31 -4.61
C MET A 234 18.96 6.61 -4.92
N CYS A 235 18.19 6.25 -3.89
CA CYS A 235 16.89 5.62 -4.07
C CYS A 235 15.89 6.58 -4.73
N TYR A 236 15.87 7.83 -4.29
CA TYR A 236 15.03 8.88 -4.86
C TYR A 236 15.37 9.13 -6.32
N GLU A 237 16.63 9.41 -6.64
CA GLU A 237 17.07 9.67 -8.01
C GLU A 237 16.76 8.49 -8.94
N MET A 238 17.02 7.27 -8.48
CA MET A 238 16.74 6.07 -9.26
C MET A 238 15.26 5.88 -9.50
N THR A 239 14.44 6.13 -8.49
CA THR A 239 12.98 6.01 -8.61
C THR A 239 12.43 7.04 -9.58
N MET A 240 12.87 8.30 -9.46
CA MET A 240 12.40 9.38 -10.33
C MET A 240 12.88 9.23 -11.76
N HIS A 241 14.08 8.70 -11.95
CA HIS A 241 14.65 8.50 -13.30
C HIS A 241 13.94 7.36 -14.05
N TYR A 242 13.52 6.32 -13.35
CA TYR A 242 12.91 5.11 -13.94
C TYR A 242 11.40 4.98 -13.64
N GLN A 243 10.69 6.08 -13.54
CA GLN A 243 9.24 6.04 -13.31
C GLN A 243 8.46 5.34 -14.43
N ASP A 244 8.88 5.52 -15.67
CA ASP A 244 8.24 4.85 -16.81
C ASP A 244 8.35 3.33 -16.71
N GLU A 245 9.48 2.82 -16.26
CA GLU A 245 9.71 1.39 -16.05
C GLU A 245 8.98 0.85 -14.82
N LEU A 246 8.64 1.70 -13.86
CA LEU A 246 7.76 1.35 -12.74
C LEU A 246 6.31 1.18 -13.20
N HIS A 247 5.86 2.06 -14.10
CA HIS A 247 4.46 2.16 -14.46
C HIS A 247 4.11 1.38 -15.74
N ARG A 248 5.10 1.05 -16.56
CA ARG A 248 4.90 0.33 -17.81
C ARG A 248 5.72 -0.96 -17.84
N PRO A 249 5.15 -2.07 -18.30
CA PRO A 249 5.88 -3.33 -18.42
C PRO A 249 7.01 -3.20 -19.44
N ALA A 250 8.23 -2.97 -18.97
CA ALA A 250 9.42 -2.78 -19.80
C ALA A 250 10.41 -3.95 -19.70
N PHE A 251 10.25 -4.81 -18.71
CA PHE A 251 11.14 -5.95 -18.47
C PHE A 251 10.45 -7.27 -18.79
N PRO A 252 11.22 -8.30 -19.22
CA PRO A 252 10.68 -9.65 -19.40
C PRO A 252 10.14 -10.25 -18.10
N TYR A 253 10.68 -9.81 -16.98
CA TYR A 253 10.28 -10.21 -15.62
C TYR A 253 10.53 -9.04 -14.65
N LYS A 254 10.06 -9.16 -13.39
CA LYS A 254 10.30 -8.15 -12.36
C LYS A 254 11.78 -7.89 -12.15
N PHE A 255 12.14 -6.63 -11.93
CA PHE A 255 13.48 -6.21 -11.60
C PHE A 255 13.47 -5.33 -10.35
N LYS A 256 14.42 -5.51 -9.44
CA LYS A 256 14.47 -4.81 -8.15
C LYS A 256 15.81 -4.16 -7.91
N PHE A 257 15.79 -2.86 -7.61
CA PHE A 257 16.91 -2.14 -7.03
C PHE A 257 16.81 -2.10 -5.51
N LYS A 258 17.94 -2.26 -4.83
CA LYS A 258 18.03 -1.98 -3.38
C LYS A 258 19.36 -1.33 -3.03
N PHE A 259 19.29 -0.45 -2.01
CA PHE A 259 20.40 0.37 -1.59
C PHE A 259 20.63 0.19 -0.10
N ASP A 260 21.78 -0.39 0.27
CA ASP A 260 22.25 -0.51 1.65
C ASP A 260 23.47 0.35 1.89
N GLY A 261 23.46 1.13 2.95
CA GLY A 261 24.54 2.06 3.29
C GLY A 261 25.83 1.37 3.77
N CYS A 262 25.75 0.11 4.14
CA CYS A 262 26.87 -0.70 4.60
C CYS A 262 26.56 -2.20 4.48
N PRO A 263 27.55 -3.10 4.73
CA PRO A 263 27.38 -4.55 4.61
C PRO A 263 26.36 -5.19 5.59
N ASN A 264 25.83 -4.46 6.57
CA ASN A 264 24.77 -4.97 7.46
C ASN A 264 23.45 -5.29 6.74
N CYS A 265 23.29 -4.79 5.51
CA CYS A 265 22.22 -5.20 4.59
C CYS A 265 20.80 -5.10 5.19
N CYS A 266 20.48 -3.96 5.80
CA CYS A 266 19.25 -3.74 6.57
C CYS A 266 17.96 -3.86 5.74
N VAL A 267 18.02 -3.68 4.42
CA VAL A 267 16.88 -3.91 3.51
C VAL A 267 17.02 -5.20 2.70
N ALA A 268 17.91 -6.08 3.13
CA ALA A 268 18.17 -7.36 2.49
C ALA A 268 18.50 -7.24 0.99
N SER A 269 19.33 -6.25 0.62
CA SER A 269 19.70 -6.02 -0.77
C SER A 269 20.41 -7.22 -1.39
N ILE A 270 21.30 -7.88 -0.65
CA ILE A 270 22.02 -9.06 -1.11
C ILE A 270 21.08 -10.22 -1.45
N ALA A 271 20.04 -10.42 -0.64
CA ALA A 271 19.17 -11.59 -0.75
C ALA A 271 17.87 -11.35 -1.55
N ARG A 272 17.46 -10.07 -1.74
CA ARG A 272 16.14 -9.74 -2.26
C ARG A 272 16.15 -8.66 -3.34
N ALA A 273 17.27 -8.44 -4.01
CA ALA A 273 17.36 -7.55 -5.15
C ALA A 273 17.96 -8.28 -6.34
N ASP A 274 17.62 -7.80 -7.54
CA ASP A 274 18.26 -8.20 -8.77
C ASP A 274 19.54 -7.38 -8.98
N MET A 275 19.53 -6.13 -8.47
CA MET A 275 20.70 -5.26 -8.43
C MET A 275 20.79 -4.58 -7.07
N SER A 276 21.94 -4.72 -6.41
CA SER A 276 22.21 -4.20 -5.08
C SER A 276 23.34 -3.20 -5.09
N TYR A 277 23.10 -2.08 -4.40
CA TYR A 277 24.14 -1.08 -4.10
C TYR A 277 24.47 -1.16 -2.61
N ILE A 278 25.73 -1.42 -2.28
CA ILE A 278 26.17 -1.57 -0.90
C ILE A 278 27.35 -0.65 -0.67
N GLY A 279 27.19 0.27 0.28
CA GLY A 279 28.26 1.15 0.69
C GLY A 279 29.38 0.38 1.40
N THR A 280 30.58 0.50 0.90
CA THR A 280 31.75 -0.16 1.49
C THR A 280 32.94 0.78 1.53
N VAL A 281 33.80 0.57 2.53
CA VAL A 281 35.15 1.15 2.57
C VAL A 281 36.11 0.01 2.31
N SER A 282 36.84 0.06 1.20
CA SER A 282 37.61 -1.05 0.69
C SER A 282 38.61 -1.64 1.70
N TYR A 283 39.26 -0.79 2.48
CA TYR A 283 40.22 -1.24 3.49
C TYR A 283 39.59 -1.73 4.79
N THR A 284 38.33 -1.41 5.07
CA THR A 284 37.64 -1.87 6.29
C THR A 284 36.64 -2.99 6.05
N HIS A 285 36.05 -3.03 4.86
CA HIS A 285 34.97 -3.95 4.55
C HIS A 285 35.37 -5.04 3.53
N LEU A 286 36.32 -4.75 2.64
CA LEU A 286 36.65 -5.61 1.52
C LEU A 286 38.08 -6.19 1.58
N THR A 287 38.97 -5.68 2.42
CA THR A 287 40.27 -6.28 2.58
C THR A 287 40.18 -7.54 3.42
N LEU A 288 40.45 -8.65 2.79
CA LEU A 288 40.85 -9.84 3.50
C LEU A 288 42.14 -9.53 4.28
N PRO A 289 42.34 -10.11 5.47
CA PRO A 289 43.61 -10.01 6.15
C PRO A 289 44.69 -10.60 5.21
N THR A 290 45.49 -9.72 4.64
CA THR A 290 46.56 -10.07 3.70
C THR A 290 47.84 -10.47 4.45
N LYS A 291 47.73 -11.00 5.66
CA LYS A 291 48.90 -11.57 6.27
C LYS A 291 48.60 -12.77 7.16
N ALA A 292 49.22 -13.81 6.72
CA ALA A 292 49.88 -14.75 7.62
C ALA A 292 50.94 -14.02 8.44
#